data_ed95e9b63e924368c645cc5361ade292
#
_entry.id   ed95e9b63e924368c645cc5361ade292
#
_cell.length_a   1.000
_cell.length_b   1.000
_cell.length_c   1.000
_cell.angle_alpha   90.00
_cell.angle_beta   90.00
_cell.angle_gamma   90.00
#
_symmetry.space_group_name_H-M   'P 1'
#
loop_
_entity.id
_entity.type
_entity.pdbx_description
1 polymer ?
#
loop_
_entity_poly.entity_id
_entity_poly.type
_entity_poly.pdbx_seq_one_letter_code
_entity_poly.pdbx_strand_id
1 'polypeptide(L)'
;TNQNFSAVIYEAIEYNRSTEIISTEKSALYSELNSLKSENMPQINMSATAVIYDVTQGLSEYELYGGVALTMPLFDSGLNSVKQSDLLHKFKIQDDKIDALNQNKSLALNKLIKNYQDLQIAYDKAQQKQVNLSEKLAQLIQRMAVVDESLLTKLQTQLELAKTKRELLAYPYYINSFNIHYWALNEKLMEKINISPSR
;
A
#
# COMPACT_ATOMS: atom_id res chain seq x y z
N THR A 1 18.90 14.01 -14.23
CA THR A 1 17.52 14.44 -13.92
C THR A 1 17.23 14.11 -12.46
N ASN A 2 17.60 15.03 -11.56
CA ASN A 2 17.17 15.02 -10.18
C ASN A 2 15.66 15.27 -10.17
N GLN A 3 14.84 14.25 -10.35
CA GLN A 3 13.45 14.32 -9.98
C GLN A 3 13.41 14.52 -8.48
N ASN A 4 12.66 15.51 -8.06
CA ASN A 4 12.49 15.92 -6.67
C ASN A 4 11.79 14.76 -5.94
N PHE A 5 12.58 13.76 -5.48
CA PHE A 5 12.09 12.53 -4.84
C PHE A 5 11.18 12.83 -3.64
N SER A 6 11.40 13.96 -2.96
CA SER A 6 10.53 14.39 -1.86
C SER A 6 9.09 14.67 -2.29
N ALA A 7 8.85 15.28 -3.45
CA ALA A 7 7.49 15.57 -3.94
C ALA A 7 6.76 14.27 -4.36
N VAL A 8 7.47 13.33 -4.99
CA VAL A 8 6.93 12.03 -5.41
C VAL A 8 6.56 11.15 -4.21
N ILE A 9 7.22 11.34 -3.06
CA ILE A 9 6.96 10.59 -1.83
C ILE A 9 5.63 11.00 -1.20
N TYR A 10 5.28 12.28 -1.19
CA TYR A 10 4.02 12.77 -0.64
C TYR A 10 2.81 12.29 -1.44
N GLU A 11 2.91 12.25 -2.77
CA GLU A 11 1.85 11.75 -3.66
C GLU A 11 1.59 10.24 -3.50
N ALA A 12 2.60 9.47 -3.07
CA ALA A 12 2.54 8.02 -2.89
C ALA A 12 1.86 7.59 -1.58
N ILE A 13 1.72 8.49 -0.60
CA ILE A 13 1.09 8.18 0.70
C ILE A 13 -0.44 8.21 0.58
N GLU A 14 -0.98 8.97 -0.37
CA GLU A 14 -2.40 9.28 -0.46
C GLU A 14 -3.26 8.14 -1.06
N TYR A 15 -2.71 7.28 -1.90
CA TYR A 15 -3.45 6.18 -2.51
C TYR A 15 -2.85 4.81 -2.13
N ASN A 16 -3.55 4.10 -1.27
CA ASN A 16 -3.20 2.73 -0.89
C ASN A 16 -4.45 1.85 -0.98
N ARG A 17 -4.41 0.82 -1.83
CA ARG A 17 -5.49 -0.15 -1.99
C ARG A 17 -5.90 -0.80 -0.66
N SER A 18 -4.94 -1.01 0.22
CA SER A 18 -5.20 -1.55 1.56
C SER A 18 -6.01 -0.58 2.42
N THR A 19 -5.77 0.74 2.29
CA THR A 19 -6.58 1.77 2.95
C THR A 19 -7.98 1.86 2.34
N GLU A 20 -8.14 1.66 1.04
CA GLU A 20 -9.43 1.62 0.36
C GLU A 20 -10.29 0.44 0.86
N ILE A 21 -9.71 -0.73 1.04
CA ILE A 21 -10.40 -1.89 1.62
C ILE A 21 -10.90 -1.57 3.02
N ILE A 22 -10.02 -1.03 3.88
CA ILE A 22 -10.40 -0.68 5.26
C ILE A 22 -11.46 0.44 5.28
N SER A 23 -11.39 1.42 4.38
CA SER A 23 -12.41 2.47 4.27
C SER A 23 -13.77 1.90 3.84
N THR A 24 -13.79 0.89 3.01
CA THR A 24 -15.00 0.18 2.59
C THR A 24 -15.59 -0.61 3.77
N GLU A 25 -14.75 -1.33 4.54
CA GLU A 25 -15.19 -2.00 5.77
C GLU A 25 -15.76 -1.01 6.78
N LYS A 26 -15.13 0.17 6.93
CA LYS A 26 -15.61 1.24 7.79
C LYS A 26 -16.97 1.78 7.33
N SER A 27 -17.18 1.93 6.02
CA SER A 27 -18.47 2.32 5.44
C SER A 27 -19.57 1.28 5.73
N ALA A 28 -19.25 -0.01 5.68
CA ALA A 28 -20.17 -1.09 6.04
C ALA A 28 -20.56 -1.01 7.53
N LEU A 29 -19.59 -0.81 8.42
CA LEU A 29 -19.86 -0.60 9.86
C LEU A 29 -20.73 0.64 10.11
N TYR A 30 -20.54 1.70 9.33
CA TYR A 30 -21.38 2.90 9.43
C TYR A 30 -22.82 2.62 9.04
N SER A 31 -23.04 1.83 8.00
CA SER A 31 -24.36 1.39 7.57
C SER A 31 -25.04 0.52 8.64
N GLU A 32 -24.29 -0.36 9.30
CA GLU A 32 -24.76 -1.19 10.40
C GLU A 32 -25.14 -0.33 11.63
N LEU A 33 -24.35 0.69 11.97
CA LEU A 33 -24.66 1.64 13.04
C LEU A 33 -25.95 2.42 12.76
N ASN A 34 -26.18 2.83 11.52
CA ASN A 34 -27.40 3.51 11.10
C ASN A 34 -28.63 2.56 11.17
N SER A 35 -28.44 1.30 10.78
CA SER A 35 -29.48 0.28 10.92
C SER A 35 -29.89 0.07 12.38
N LEU A 36 -28.91 -0.05 13.29
CA LEU A 36 -29.21 -0.15 14.74
C LEU A 36 -29.94 1.07 15.29
N LYS A 37 -29.63 2.27 14.80
CA LYS A 37 -30.38 3.46 15.19
C LYS A 37 -31.81 3.41 14.70
N SER A 38 -32.06 2.87 13.52
CA SER A 38 -33.41 2.76 12.96
C SER A 38 -34.25 1.68 13.64
N GLU A 39 -33.63 0.65 14.25
CA GLU A 39 -34.34 -0.36 15.03
C GLU A 39 -35.09 0.23 16.23
N ASN A 40 -34.63 1.36 16.76
CA ASN A 40 -35.29 2.07 17.87
C ASN A 40 -36.39 3.04 17.40
N MET A 41 -36.58 3.17 16.08
CA MET A 41 -37.64 4.03 15.54
C MET A 41 -38.96 3.27 15.44
N PRO A 42 -40.11 3.98 15.52
CA PRO A 42 -41.41 3.37 15.25
C PRO A 42 -41.45 2.80 13.82
N GLN A 43 -41.85 1.54 13.72
CA GLN A 43 -42.04 0.86 12.44
C GLN A 43 -43.53 0.80 12.12
N ILE A 44 -43.89 1.28 10.93
CA ILE A 44 -45.27 1.23 10.41
C ILE A 44 -45.30 0.11 9.37
N ASN A 45 -46.05 -0.95 9.66
CA ASN A 45 -46.26 -2.07 8.75
C ASN A 45 -47.69 -1.99 8.20
N MET A 46 -47.80 -2.01 6.90
CA MET A 46 -49.07 -2.12 6.18
C MET A 46 -49.21 -3.55 5.65
N SER A 47 -50.37 -4.17 5.90
CA SER A 47 -50.68 -5.49 5.35
C SER A 47 -52.01 -5.45 4.60
N ALA A 48 -52.08 -6.17 3.47
CA ALA A 48 -53.31 -6.44 2.77
C ALA A 48 -53.37 -7.94 2.51
N THR A 49 -54.42 -8.59 2.95
CA THR A 49 -54.58 -10.02 2.78
C THR A 49 -55.91 -10.27 2.07
N ALA A 50 -55.88 -10.97 0.96
CA ALA A 50 -57.09 -11.49 0.26
C ALA A 50 -57.17 -12.97 0.52
N VAL A 51 -58.33 -13.41 1.02
CA VAL A 51 -58.64 -14.83 1.24
C VAL A 51 -59.76 -15.23 0.26
N ILE A 52 -59.53 -16.26 -0.52
CA ILE A 52 -60.50 -16.85 -1.46
C ILE A 52 -60.87 -18.22 -0.87
N TYR A 53 -62.14 -18.40 -0.54
CA TYR A 53 -62.61 -19.62 0.13
C TYR A 53 -62.93 -20.77 -0.85
N ASP A 54 -63.41 -20.48 -2.06
CA ASP A 54 -63.70 -21.48 -3.06
C ASP A 54 -63.32 -21.00 -4.46
N VAL A 55 -62.31 -21.65 -5.04
CA VAL A 55 -61.80 -21.34 -6.39
C VAL A 55 -62.71 -21.86 -7.50
N THR A 56 -63.56 -22.86 -7.14
CA THR A 56 -64.46 -23.51 -8.13
C THR A 56 -65.72 -22.70 -8.41
N GLN A 57 -66.11 -21.83 -7.50
CA GLN A 57 -67.28 -20.94 -7.61
C GLN A 57 -66.96 -19.52 -8.14
N GLY A 58 -65.70 -19.30 -8.55
CA GLY A 58 -65.21 -17.99 -8.99
C GLY A 58 -64.89 -17.05 -7.83
N LEU A 59 -64.77 -15.73 -8.13
CA LEU A 59 -64.42 -14.72 -7.17
C LEU A 59 -65.63 -14.25 -6.30
N SER A 60 -66.69 -15.07 -6.16
CA SER A 60 -67.88 -14.67 -5.45
C SER A 60 -67.73 -14.73 -3.91
N GLU A 61 -66.79 -15.49 -3.42
CA GLU A 61 -66.54 -15.60 -1.97
C GLU A 61 -65.06 -15.23 -1.71
N TYR A 62 -64.79 -13.94 -1.57
CA TYR A 62 -63.51 -13.42 -1.14
C TYR A 62 -63.69 -12.47 0.05
N GLU A 63 -62.68 -12.48 0.90
CA GLU A 63 -62.57 -11.50 1.97
C GLU A 63 -61.25 -10.71 1.81
N LEU A 64 -61.33 -9.40 1.94
CA LEU A 64 -60.19 -8.51 1.88
C LEU A 64 -59.97 -7.88 3.24
N TYR A 65 -58.81 -8.12 3.84
CA TYR A 65 -58.40 -7.51 5.10
C TYR A 65 -57.27 -6.53 4.82
N GLY A 66 -57.40 -5.33 5.36
CA GLY A 66 -56.33 -4.33 5.42
C GLY A 66 -56.00 -4.01 6.87
N GLY A 67 -54.72 -3.96 7.16
CA GLY A 67 -54.24 -3.62 8.51
C GLY A 67 -53.07 -2.67 8.47
N VAL A 68 -53.01 -1.77 9.46
CA VAL A 68 -51.82 -0.94 9.75
C VAL A 68 -51.40 -1.24 11.19
N ALA A 69 -50.15 -1.66 11.35
CA ALA A 69 -49.55 -1.93 12.64
C ALA A 69 -48.41 -0.96 12.91
N LEU A 70 -48.40 -0.29 14.02
CA LEU A 70 -47.32 0.51 14.54
C LEU A 70 -46.58 -0.28 15.62
N THR A 71 -45.32 -0.61 15.39
CA THR A 71 -44.45 -1.32 16.33
C THR A 71 -43.33 -0.42 16.79
N MET A 72 -43.12 -0.27 18.07
CA MET A 72 -42.02 0.51 18.64
C MET A 72 -41.47 -0.24 19.87
N PRO A 73 -40.15 -0.52 19.92
CA PRO A 73 -39.55 -1.08 21.11
C PRO A 73 -39.52 0.00 22.22
N LEU A 74 -40.22 -0.27 23.33
CA LEU A 74 -40.25 0.65 24.48
C LEU A 74 -39.09 0.43 25.44
N PHE A 75 -38.53 -0.77 25.46
CA PHE A 75 -37.43 -1.14 26.34
C PHE A 75 -36.64 -2.33 25.78
N ASP A 76 -35.34 -2.15 25.66
CA ASP A 76 -34.39 -3.14 25.06
C ASP A 76 -33.34 -3.65 26.06
N SER A 77 -33.50 -3.35 27.36
CA SER A 77 -32.54 -3.71 28.42
C SER A 77 -31.10 -3.20 28.16
N GLY A 78 -30.94 -2.16 27.37
CA GLY A 78 -29.63 -1.61 27.02
C GLY A 78 -28.87 -2.39 25.94
N LEU A 79 -29.48 -3.41 25.33
CA LEU A 79 -28.85 -4.23 24.30
C LEU A 79 -28.34 -3.39 23.11
N ASN A 80 -29.15 -2.42 22.69
CA ASN A 80 -28.78 -1.51 21.57
C ASN A 80 -27.60 -0.60 21.91
N SER A 81 -27.52 -0.13 23.15
CA SER A 81 -26.40 0.64 23.66
C SER A 81 -25.08 -0.16 23.62
N VAL A 82 -25.12 -1.43 24.03
CA VAL A 82 -23.97 -2.33 23.98
C VAL A 82 -23.52 -2.60 22.52
N LYS A 83 -24.47 -2.88 21.63
CA LYS A 83 -24.19 -3.08 20.21
C LYS A 83 -23.57 -1.83 19.57
N GLN A 84 -24.08 -0.64 19.88
CA GLN A 84 -23.52 0.63 19.40
C GLN A 84 -22.08 0.84 19.91
N SER A 85 -21.83 0.55 21.19
CA SER A 85 -20.50 0.63 21.79
C SER A 85 -19.52 -0.33 21.09
N ASP A 86 -19.93 -1.57 20.81
CA ASP A 86 -19.12 -2.55 20.08
C ASP A 86 -18.77 -2.07 18.67
N LEU A 87 -19.75 -1.51 17.95
CA LEU A 87 -19.50 -0.93 16.62
C LEU A 87 -18.53 0.26 16.66
N LEU A 88 -18.67 1.14 17.66
CA LEU A 88 -17.73 2.25 17.83
C LEU A 88 -16.32 1.76 18.14
N HIS A 89 -16.16 0.69 18.92
CA HIS A 89 -14.88 0.04 19.13
C HIS A 89 -14.30 -0.54 17.83
N LYS A 90 -15.13 -1.20 17.01
CA LYS A 90 -14.72 -1.70 15.69
C LYS A 90 -14.26 -0.55 14.76
N PHE A 91 -14.96 0.59 14.79
CA PHE A 91 -14.51 1.79 14.08
C PHE A 91 -13.10 2.22 14.48
N LYS A 92 -12.88 2.33 15.80
CA LYS A 92 -11.56 2.72 16.30
C LYS A 92 -10.47 1.75 15.88
N ILE A 93 -10.72 0.45 15.92
CA ILE A 93 -9.80 -0.57 15.45
C ILE A 93 -9.45 -0.36 13.96
N GLN A 94 -10.42 0.01 13.13
CA GLN A 94 -10.14 0.29 11.71
C GLN A 94 -9.30 1.56 11.52
N ASP A 95 -9.54 2.60 12.31
CA ASP A 95 -8.71 3.81 12.30
C ASP A 95 -7.28 3.50 12.73
N ASP A 96 -7.09 2.77 13.82
CA ASP A 96 -5.78 2.34 14.31
C ASP A 96 -5.03 1.49 13.25
N LYS A 97 -5.73 0.65 12.48
CA LYS A 97 -5.15 -0.11 11.37
C LYS A 97 -4.67 0.78 10.23
N ILE A 98 -5.45 1.80 9.85
CA ILE A 98 -5.06 2.77 8.82
C ILE A 98 -3.79 3.51 9.26
N ASP A 99 -3.75 3.97 10.50
CA ASP A 99 -2.60 4.69 11.04
C ASP A 99 -1.36 3.79 11.08
N ALA A 100 -1.50 2.55 11.52
CA ALA A 100 -0.40 1.58 11.52
C ALA A 100 0.12 1.28 10.10
N LEU A 101 -0.77 1.14 9.11
CA LEU A 101 -0.37 0.95 7.71
C LEU A 101 0.41 2.16 7.18
N ASN A 102 -0.07 3.38 7.44
CA ASN A 102 0.59 4.61 7.01
C ASN A 102 1.96 4.77 7.67
N GLN A 103 2.08 4.48 8.96
CA GLN A 103 3.35 4.51 9.67
C GLN A 103 4.35 3.50 9.11
N ASN A 104 3.92 2.25 8.92
CA ASN A 104 4.77 1.19 8.37
C ASN A 104 5.24 1.53 6.95
N LYS A 105 4.36 2.07 6.11
CA LYS A 105 4.69 2.54 4.76
C LYS A 105 5.71 3.66 4.80
N SER A 106 5.50 4.66 5.66
CA SER A 106 6.44 5.78 5.84
C SER A 106 7.83 5.30 6.28
N LEU A 107 7.89 4.40 7.27
CA LEU A 107 9.15 3.81 7.72
C LEU A 107 9.86 3.03 6.62
N ALA A 108 9.13 2.22 5.84
CA ALA A 108 9.69 1.46 4.73
C ALA A 108 10.23 2.38 3.63
N LEU A 109 9.49 3.44 3.28
CA LEU A 109 9.94 4.45 2.31
C LEU A 109 11.19 5.20 2.78
N ASN A 110 11.21 5.65 4.03
CA ASN A 110 12.38 6.34 4.59
C ASN A 110 13.62 5.45 4.58
N LYS A 111 13.49 4.19 4.95
CA LYS A 111 14.57 3.21 4.87
C LYS A 111 15.06 3.00 3.44
N LEU A 112 14.14 2.91 2.50
CA LEU A 112 14.45 2.73 1.09
C LEU A 112 15.21 3.94 0.53
N ILE A 113 14.78 5.16 0.86
CA ILE A 113 15.43 6.40 0.43
C ILE A 113 16.84 6.49 0.98
N LYS A 114 17.02 6.17 2.26
CA LYS A 114 18.35 6.16 2.88
C LYS A 114 19.27 5.17 2.16
N ASN A 115 18.80 3.96 1.91
CA ASN A 115 19.57 2.96 1.17
C ASN A 115 19.96 3.44 -0.23
N TYR A 116 19.08 4.17 -0.92
CA TYR A 116 19.38 4.76 -2.23
C TYR A 116 20.45 5.85 -2.15
N GLN A 117 20.38 6.72 -1.14
CA GLN A 117 21.40 7.75 -0.91
C GLN A 117 22.76 7.12 -0.61
N ASP A 118 22.79 6.10 0.26
CA ASP A 118 24.02 5.37 0.57
C ASP A 118 24.59 4.69 -0.68
N LEU A 119 23.73 4.14 -1.54
CA LEU A 119 24.11 3.54 -2.82
C LEU A 119 24.72 4.59 -3.78
N GLN A 120 24.14 5.78 -3.88
CA GLN A 120 24.69 6.87 -4.69
C GLN A 120 26.07 7.29 -4.19
N ILE A 121 26.23 7.49 -2.89
CA ILE A 121 27.52 7.85 -2.29
C ILE A 121 28.58 6.76 -2.56
N ALA A 122 28.20 5.49 -2.46
CA ALA A 122 29.09 4.37 -2.74
C ALA A 122 29.48 4.33 -4.23
N TYR A 123 28.54 4.61 -5.13
CA TYR A 123 28.79 4.71 -6.57
C TYR A 123 29.81 5.82 -6.89
N ASP A 124 29.61 7.02 -6.37
CA ASP A 124 30.49 8.16 -6.60
C ASP A 124 31.90 7.85 -6.08
N LYS A 125 32.03 7.27 -4.90
CA LYS A 125 33.31 6.82 -4.35
C LYS A 125 33.97 5.76 -5.23
N ALA A 126 33.22 4.81 -5.76
CA ALA A 126 33.73 3.77 -6.65
C ALA A 126 34.21 4.38 -8.00
N GLN A 127 33.48 5.37 -8.53
CA GLN A 127 33.93 6.11 -9.72
C GLN A 127 35.23 6.87 -9.46
N GLN A 128 35.33 7.61 -8.36
CA GLN A 128 36.58 8.32 -8.00
C GLN A 128 37.73 7.35 -7.82
N LYS A 129 37.49 6.22 -7.13
CA LYS A 129 38.49 5.15 -6.98
C LYS A 129 38.95 4.61 -8.33
N GLN A 130 38.03 4.40 -9.29
CA GLN A 130 38.38 3.95 -10.63
C GLN A 130 39.28 4.95 -11.35
N VAL A 131 38.96 6.24 -11.30
CA VAL A 131 39.78 7.30 -11.91
C VAL A 131 41.17 7.30 -11.29
N ASN A 132 41.27 7.38 -9.97
CA ASN A 132 42.55 7.40 -9.25
C ASN A 132 43.43 6.17 -9.54
N LEU A 133 42.81 4.97 -9.60
CA LEU A 133 43.52 3.74 -9.93
C LEU A 133 43.98 3.71 -11.39
N SER A 134 43.20 4.28 -12.31
CA SER A 134 43.61 4.37 -13.74
C SER A 134 44.77 5.33 -13.93
N GLU A 135 44.76 6.47 -13.24
CA GLU A 135 45.88 7.44 -13.27
C GLU A 135 47.14 6.84 -12.65
N LYS A 136 46.99 6.20 -11.47
CA LYS A 136 48.12 5.50 -10.81
C LYS A 136 48.71 4.43 -11.74
N LEU A 137 47.89 3.66 -12.42
CA LEU A 137 48.36 2.66 -13.35
C LEU A 137 49.12 3.27 -14.53
N ALA A 138 48.61 4.39 -15.07
CA ALA A 138 49.32 5.11 -16.15
C ALA A 138 50.70 5.63 -15.72
N GLN A 139 50.78 6.20 -14.51
CA GLN A 139 52.05 6.66 -13.94
C GLN A 139 53.01 5.50 -13.67
N LEU A 140 52.54 4.36 -13.19
CA LEU A 140 53.36 3.18 -12.99
C LEU A 140 53.93 2.65 -14.30
N ILE A 141 53.13 2.61 -15.38
CA ILE A 141 53.58 2.20 -16.71
C ILE A 141 54.68 3.13 -17.25
N GLN A 142 54.53 4.47 -17.07
CA GLN A 142 55.54 5.43 -17.48
C GLN A 142 56.85 5.27 -16.67
N ARG A 143 56.77 5.07 -15.36
CA ARG A 143 57.95 4.87 -14.51
C ARG A 143 58.69 3.57 -14.82
N MET A 144 57.96 2.48 -15.10
CA MET A 144 58.55 1.19 -15.46
C MET A 144 59.38 1.25 -16.77
N ALA A 145 59.10 2.25 -17.60
CA ALA A 145 59.90 2.48 -18.82
C ALA A 145 61.29 3.12 -18.50
N VAL A 146 61.43 3.71 -17.32
CA VAL A 146 62.64 4.47 -16.95
C VAL A 146 63.36 3.87 -15.73
N VAL A 147 62.65 3.26 -14.81
CA VAL A 147 63.12 2.66 -13.57
C VAL A 147 62.54 1.28 -13.40
N ASP A 148 63.32 0.35 -12.82
CA ASP A 148 62.88 -1.04 -12.56
C ASP A 148 61.92 -1.06 -11.37
N GLU A 149 60.67 -0.61 -11.59
CA GLU A 149 59.63 -0.57 -10.57
C GLU A 149 58.92 -1.93 -10.48
N SER A 150 58.50 -2.29 -9.27
CA SER A 150 57.96 -3.63 -8.98
C SER A 150 56.75 -4.02 -9.85
N LEU A 151 56.91 -5.03 -10.66
CA LEU A 151 55.83 -5.66 -11.46
C LEU A 151 54.64 -6.03 -10.57
N LEU A 152 54.88 -6.40 -9.31
CA LEU A 152 53.88 -6.74 -8.33
C LEU A 152 52.91 -5.58 -8.06
N THR A 153 53.43 -4.35 -7.89
CA THR A 153 52.62 -3.14 -7.65
C THR A 153 51.69 -2.85 -8.85
N LYS A 154 52.21 -3.03 -10.07
CA LYS A 154 51.41 -2.87 -11.30
C LYS A 154 50.27 -3.89 -11.33
N LEU A 155 50.56 -5.18 -11.10
CA LEU A 155 49.55 -6.26 -11.10
C LEU A 155 48.48 -6.06 -10.01
N GLN A 156 48.89 -5.64 -8.81
CA GLN A 156 47.98 -5.31 -7.72
C GLN A 156 47.05 -4.16 -8.12
N THR A 157 47.58 -3.08 -8.71
CA THR A 157 46.79 -1.92 -9.17
C THR A 157 45.82 -2.32 -10.29
N GLN A 158 46.25 -3.18 -11.22
CA GLN A 158 45.36 -3.72 -12.25
C GLN A 158 44.24 -4.58 -11.67
N LEU A 159 44.55 -5.42 -10.69
CA LEU A 159 43.53 -6.23 -10.03
C LEU A 159 42.51 -5.39 -9.29
N GLU A 160 42.94 -4.37 -8.54
CA GLU A 160 42.04 -3.43 -7.86
C GLU A 160 41.17 -2.66 -8.85
N LEU A 161 41.73 -2.19 -9.96
CA LEU A 161 40.99 -1.51 -11.01
C LEU A 161 39.92 -2.44 -11.62
N ALA A 162 40.28 -3.70 -11.89
CA ALA A 162 39.33 -4.69 -12.41
C ALA A 162 38.20 -4.97 -11.42
N LYS A 163 38.49 -5.11 -10.11
CA LYS A 163 37.49 -5.25 -9.07
C LYS A 163 36.55 -4.03 -9.00
N THR A 164 37.10 -2.81 -9.00
CA THR A 164 36.30 -1.58 -8.95
C THR A 164 35.43 -1.43 -10.20
N LYS A 165 35.92 -1.78 -11.39
CA LYS A 165 35.10 -1.80 -12.61
C LYS A 165 33.95 -2.81 -12.50
N ARG A 166 34.19 -3.99 -11.96
CA ARG A 166 33.16 -5.00 -11.73
C ARG A 166 32.10 -4.52 -10.73
N GLU A 167 32.53 -3.87 -9.65
CA GLU A 167 31.60 -3.25 -8.69
C GLU A 167 30.71 -2.21 -9.39
N LEU A 168 31.29 -1.30 -10.18
CA LEU A 168 30.54 -0.30 -10.93
C LEU A 168 29.49 -0.89 -11.87
N LEU A 169 29.76 -2.03 -12.49
CA LEU A 169 28.80 -2.74 -13.35
C LEU A 169 27.59 -3.31 -12.57
N ALA A 170 27.70 -3.51 -11.27
CA ALA A 170 26.61 -4.00 -10.43
C ALA A 170 25.60 -2.89 -10.04
N TYR A 171 26.01 -1.62 -10.03
CA TYR A 171 25.13 -0.52 -9.59
C TYR A 171 23.84 -0.36 -10.38
N PRO A 172 23.79 -0.49 -11.72
CA PRO A 172 22.52 -0.43 -12.45
C PRO A 172 21.50 -1.47 -11.97
N TYR A 173 21.96 -2.66 -11.58
CA TYR A 173 21.08 -3.70 -11.01
C TYR A 173 20.53 -3.28 -9.65
N TYR A 174 21.33 -2.66 -8.79
CA TYR A 174 20.88 -2.17 -7.50
C TYR A 174 19.89 -1.02 -7.66
N ILE A 175 20.11 -0.10 -8.60
CA ILE A 175 19.18 0.99 -8.92
C ILE A 175 17.85 0.44 -9.46
N ASN A 176 17.89 -0.56 -10.32
CA ASN A 176 16.66 -1.19 -10.83
C ASN A 176 15.92 -1.93 -9.72
N SER A 177 16.63 -2.63 -8.84
CA SER A 177 16.03 -3.28 -7.67
C SER A 177 15.37 -2.24 -6.75
N PHE A 178 16.01 -1.09 -6.52
CA PHE A 178 15.41 0.02 -5.79
C PHE A 178 14.11 0.50 -6.43
N ASN A 179 14.09 0.73 -7.74
CA ASN A 179 12.91 1.19 -8.46
C ASN A 179 11.75 0.19 -8.34
N ILE A 180 12.04 -1.11 -8.45
CA ILE A 180 11.03 -2.16 -8.28
C ILE A 180 10.43 -2.14 -6.87
N HIS A 181 11.27 -2.05 -5.83
CA HIS A 181 10.79 -1.96 -4.45
C HIS A 181 9.99 -0.69 -4.19
N TYR A 182 10.42 0.43 -4.75
CA TYR A 182 9.72 1.70 -4.66
C TYR A 182 8.32 1.63 -5.31
N TRP A 183 8.23 1.07 -6.52
CA TRP A 183 6.93 0.89 -7.19
C TRP A 183 6.04 -0.12 -6.47
N ALA A 184 6.61 -1.18 -5.88
CA ALA A 184 5.87 -2.15 -5.08
C ALA A 184 5.26 -1.51 -3.83
N LEU A 185 6.04 -0.69 -3.10
CA LEU A 185 5.56 0.03 -1.92
C LEU A 185 4.46 1.06 -2.24
N ASN A 186 4.48 1.61 -3.45
CA ASN A 186 3.49 2.57 -3.93
C ASN A 186 2.34 1.92 -4.72
N GLU A 187 2.28 0.57 -4.76
CA GLU A 187 1.28 -0.20 -5.49
C GLU A 187 1.21 0.10 -7.01
N LYS A 188 2.23 0.81 -7.53
CA LYS A 188 2.35 1.18 -8.95
C LYS A 188 3.12 0.14 -9.78
N LEU A 189 3.53 -0.98 -9.17
CA LEU A 189 4.36 -1.99 -9.83
C LEU A 189 3.67 -2.58 -11.07
N MET A 190 2.40 -2.94 -10.94
CA MET A 190 1.62 -3.54 -12.03
C MET A 190 1.44 -2.58 -13.21
N GLU A 191 1.19 -1.31 -12.94
CA GLU A 191 1.09 -0.26 -13.95
C GLU A 191 2.42 -0.08 -14.71
N LYS A 192 3.54 -0.08 -14.00
CA LYS A 192 4.88 0.10 -14.58
C LYS A 192 5.37 -1.10 -15.39
N ILE A 193 4.85 -2.30 -15.10
CA ILE A 193 5.20 -3.54 -15.82
C ILE A 193 4.18 -3.80 -16.97
N ASN A 194 3.20 -2.92 -17.19
CA ASN A 194 2.15 -3.09 -18.21
C ASN A 194 1.31 -4.37 -18.05
N ILE A 195 1.17 -4.86 -16.82
CA ILE A 195 0.29 -6.00 -16.52
C ILE A 195 -1.05 -5.42 -16.07
N SER A 196 -2.08 -5.54 -16.92
CA SER A 196 -3.46 -5.24 -16.50
C SER A 196 -3.87 -6.21 -15.39
N PRO A 197 -4.39 -5.74 -14.26
CA PRO A 197 -4.96 -6.63 -13.27
C PRO A 197 -6.09 -7.41 -13.94
N SER A 198 -6.00 -8.76 -13.94
CA SER A 198 -7.12 -9.61 -14.33
C SER A 198 -8.29 -9.29 -13.39
N ARG A 199 -9.43 -8.90 -13.96
CA ARG A 199 -10.69 -8.68 -13.26
C ARG A 199 -11.23 -9.96 -12.67
#